data_26bfbb1cc85193ae75bc0c2abbb1e553
#
_entry.id   26bfbb1cc85193ae75bc0c2abbb1e553
#
_cell.length_a   1.000
_cell.length_b   1.000
_cell.length_c   1.000
_cell.angle_alpha   90.00
_cell.angle_beta   90.00
_cell.angle_gamma   90.00
#
_symmetry.space_group_name_H-M   'P 1'
#
loop_
_entity.id
_entity.type
_entity.pdbx_description
1 polymer ?
#
loop_
_entity_poly.entity_id
_entity_poly.type
_entity_poly.pdbx_seq_one_letter_code
_entity_poly.pdbx_strand_id
1 'polypeptide(L)'
;MKYLLWTLLLFAAAAALVTASHNPGYVLLVYPPYRIELSLTLFLVLLALAFASGYGVVRLTAAALQLPAYVRQFRLGRAQTKARELLDDALNAFFAGHYAAAEKASARAMELGDTSALHPIIAARSAHELHEYEKRDAYLSAAEGKTAGDATMRLMATAKFMLDQRDPRGALHALQELRDNGVKGHPGVLSLELKAQQQAGNWDEVLNLLEQLEKRDAIDVTAAAQLRQQAWLEKIRQQEDLTGLTDCLTNIPADFKRRGKIAATAARALSRFGGCQLAQQLLSDSLNAQWDSELVALYGDCQSGDVIEQIRQAEKWLNQHKDDAGLLLALGKLCLHQKLWGKAQSYLEASISVSPSHAAYHALGQLAERSNKTDEALKYY
;
A
#
# COMPACT_ATOMS: atom_id res chain seq x y z
N MET A 1 52.72 -0.07 27.27
CA MET A 1 52.90 0.73 28.53
C MET A 1 52.75 -0.10 29.79
N LYS A 2 51.75 -0.96 30.02
CA LYS A 2 51.59 -1.75 31.26
C LYS A 2 52.78 -2.68 31.54
N TYR A 3 53.34 -3.34 30.56
CA TYR A 3 54.48 -4.25 30.72
C TYR A 3 55.80 -3.52 31.03
N LEU A 4 55.99 -2.31 30.50
CA LEU A 4 57.18 -1.45 30.79
C LEU A 4 57.17 -0.97 32.26
N LEU A 5 56.02 -0.65 32.81
CA LEU A 5 55.85 -0.29 34.22
C LEU A 5 56.14 -1.47 35.15
N TRP A 6 55.76 -2.68 34.75
CA TRP A 6 56.01 -3.91 35.49
C TRP A 6 57.51 -4.28 35.46
N THR A 7 58.20 -4.15 34.30
CA THR A 7 59.62 -4.40 34.21
C THR A 7 60.44 -3.38 35.01
N LEU A 8 60.04 -2.10 35.01
CA LEU A 8 60.68 -1.05 35.79
C LEU A 8 60.51 -1.27 37.33
N LEU A 9 59.32 -1.75 37.74
CA LEU A 9 59.00 -2.07 39.12
C LEU A 9 59.80 -3.30 39.61
N LEU A 10 59.95 -4.30 38.74
CA LEU A 10 60.78 -5.48 39.00
C LEU A 10 62.27 -5.12 39.12
N PHE A 11 62.77 -4.21 38.30
CA PHE A 11 64.14 -3.73 38.34
C PHE A 11 64.41 -2.87 39.59
N ALA A 12 63.48 -2.00 39.96
CA ALA A 12 63.56 -1.22 41.18
C ALA A 12 63.54 -2.10 42.45
N ALA A 13 62.70 -3.15 42.44
CA ALA A 13 62.65 -4.12 43.54
C ALA A 13 63.95 -4.94 43.66
N ALA A 14 64.53 -5.36 42.52
CA ALA A 14 65.81 -6.07 42.51
C ALA A 14 66.97 -5.16 43.01
N ALA A 15 67.01 -3.90 42.57
CA ALA A 15 68.03 -2.91 43.04
C ALA A 15 67.84 -2.62 44.53
N ALA A 16 66.62 -2.52 45.06
CA ALA A 16 66.33 -2.36 46.49
C ALA A 16 66.79 -3.59 47.29
N LEU A 17 66.61 -4.81 46.76
CA LEU A 17 67.09 -6.04 47.39
C LEU A 17 68.58 -6.13 47.48
N VAL A 18 69.32 -5.72 46.43
CA VAL A 18 70.78 -5.70 46.40
C VAL A 18 71.34 -4.65 47.38
N THR A 19 70.75 -3.47 47.46
CA THR A 19 71.16 -2.42 48.41
C THR A 19 70.78 -2.78 49.85
N ALA A 20 69.70 -3.47 50.12
CA ALA A 20 69.27 -3.95 51.43
C ALA A 20 70.16 -5.10 51.98
N SER A 21 70.80 -5.90 51.06
CA SER A 21 71.67 -7.01 51.49
C SER A 21 73.01 -6.57 52.13
N HIS A 22 73.41 -5.30 51.96
CA HIS A 22 74.64 -4.76 52.55
C HIS A 22 74.44 -4.05 53.89
N ASN A 23 73.22 -3.99 54.44
CA ASN A 23 72.93 -3.34 55.76
C ASN A 23 72.48 -4.39 56.81
N PRO A 24 73.20 -4.58 57.95
CA PRO A 24 72.84 -5.52 59.00
C PRO A 24 71.70 -4.98 59.87
N GLY A 25 70.67 -4.36 59.26
CA GLY A 25 69.49 -3.91 60.05
C GLY A 25 68.57 -5.08 60.39
N TYR A 26 68.06 -5.07 61.57
CA TYR A 26 67.04 -6.01 62.04
C TYR A 26 65.80 -5.24 62.52
N VAL A 27 64.63 -5.86 62.36
CA VAL A 27 63.31 -5.39 62.86
C VAL A 27 62.93 -6.23 64.07
N LEU A 28 62.77 -5.57 65.17
CA LEU A 28 62.36 -6.23 66.42
C LEU A 28 60.83 -6.06 66.59
N LEU A 29 60.06 -7.14 66.48
CA LEU A 29 58.65 -7.17 66.78
C LEU A 29 58.47 -7.67 68.20
N VAL A 30 58.02 -6.77 69.07
CA VAL A 30 57.77 -7.11 70.48
C VAL A 30 56.30 -7.19 70.72
N TYR A 31 55.83 -8.42 70.91
CA TYR A 31 54.46 -8.68 71.36
C TYR A 31 54.56 -9.53 72.68
N PRO A 32 54.39 -8.95 73.84
CA PRO A 32 54.57 -9.68 75.09
C PRO A 32 53.72 -10.96 75.15
N PRO A 33 54.28 -12.17 75.49
CA PRO A 33 55.63 -12.43 75.98
C PRO A 33 56.67 -12.73 74.85
N TYR A 34 56.35 -12.61 73.57
CA TYR A 34 57.19 -13.03 72.46
C TYR A 34 58.02 -11.84 71.87
N ARG A 35 59.29 -12.12 71.60
CA ARG A 35 60.20 -11.22 70.83
C ARG A 35 60.65 -11.95 69.60
N ILE A 36 60.35 -11.39 68.40
CA ILE A 36 60.69 -11.97 67.15
C ILE A 36 61.70 -11.01 66.49
N GLU A 37 62.92 -11.48 66.20
CA GLU A 37 63.94 -10.75 65.51
C GLU A 37 63.94 -11.21 64.08
N LEU A 38 63.65 -10.29 63.12
CA LEU A 38 63.62 -10.54 61.67
C LEU A 38 64.67 -9.67 60.99
N SER A 39 65.38 -10.23 60.00
CA SER A 39 66.25 -9.38 59.17
C SER A 39 65.39 -8.38 58.38
N LEU A 40 65.88 -7.16 58.26
CA LEU A 40 65.15 -6.11 57.54
C LEU A 40 64.76 -6.56 56.11
N THR A 41 65.66 -7.33 55.43
CA THR A 41 65.41 -7.90 54.13
C THR A 41 64.24 -8.88 54.09
N LEU A 42 64.14 -9.78 55.09
CA LEU A 42 63.05 -10.74 55.24
C LEU A 42 61.72 -10.02 55.53
N PHE A 43 61.72 -8.98 56.34
CA PHE A 43 60.56 -8.16 56.62
C PHE A 43 60.02 -7.46 55.43
N LEU A 44 60.90 -6.84 54.58
CA LEU A 44 60.50 -6.18 53.34
C LEU A 44 59.94 -7.16 52.30
N VAL A 45 60.50 -8.37 52.19
CA VAL A 45 59.98 -9.42 51.30
C VAL A 45 58.59 -9.89 51.75
N LEU A 46 58.40 -10.12 53.06
CA LEU A 46 57.11 -10.49 53.61
C LEU A 46 56.07 -9.38 53.44
N LEU A 47 56.49 -8.12 53.61
CA LEU A 47 55.60 -6.97 53.38
C LEU A 47 55.19 -6.87 51.89
N ALA A 48 56.15 -7.02 50.99
CA ALA A 48 55.87 -7.02 49.53
C ALA A 48 54.95 -8.18 49.13
N LEU A 49 55.16 -9.37 49.66
CA LEU A 49 54.27 -10.53 49.47
C LEU A 49 52.89 -10.31 50.03
N ALA A 50 52.74 -9.68 51.19
CA ALA A 50 51.45 -9.32 51.80
C ALA A 50 50.72 -8.30 50.92
N PHE A 51 51.42 -7.26 50.41
CA PHE A 51 50.80 -6.33 49.47
C PHE A 51 50.40 -6.98 48.14
N ALA A 52 51.30 -7.83 47.54
CA ALA A 52 51.00 -8.54 46.32
C ALA A 52 49.80 -9.49 46.46
N SER A 53 49.72 -10.23 47.60
CA SER A 53 48.58 -11.11 47.87
C SER A 53 47.30 -10.32 48.11
N GLY A 54 47.34 -9.22 48.86
CA GLY A 54 46.22 -8.32 49.05
C GLY A 54 45.70 -7.73 47.76
N TYR A 55 46.60 -7.23 46.91
CA TYR A 55 46.27 -6.75 45.58
C TYR A 55 45.67 -7.85 44.69
N GLY A 56 46.22 -9.06 44.74
CA GLY A 56 45.68 -10.23 44.03
C GLY A 56 44.26 -10.58 44.44
N VAL A 57 43.98 -10.58 45.77
CA VAL A 57 42.65 -10.83 46.31
C VAL A 57 41.66 -9.74 45.87
N VAL A 58 42.02 -8.46 45.99
CA VAL A 58 41.14 -7.35 45.56
C VAL A 58 40.87 -7.43 44.05
N ARG A 59 41.87 -7.75 43.24
CA ARG A 59 41.69 -7.90 41.80
C ARG A 59 40.83 -9.10 41.42
N LEU A 60 41.01 -10.23 42.10
CA LEU A 60 40.19 -11.43 41.91
C LEU A 60 38.71 -11.19 42.30
N THR A 61 38.47 -10.53 43.42
CA THR A 61 37.12 -10.19 43.84
C THR A 61 36.46 -9.18 42.90
N ALA A 62 37.21 -8.17 42.47
CA ALA A 62 36.70 -7.22 41.47
C ALA A 62 36.36 -7.91 40.12
N ALA A 63 37.23 -8.82 39.65
CA ALA A 63 36.99 -9.62 38.46
C ALA A 63 35.79 -10.55 38.61
N ALA A 64 35.66 -11.20 39.77
CA ALA A 64 34.51 -12.07 40.08
C ALA A 64 33.19 -11.30 40.12
N LEU A 65 33.18 -10.09 40.65
CA LEU A 65 32.01 -9.21 40.65
C LEU A 65 31.62 -8.67 39.27
N GLN A 66 32.59 -8.54 38.35
CA GLN A 66 32.35 -8.09 36.96
C GLN A 66 31.96 -9.24 36.02
N LEU A 67 32.28 -10.48 36.33
CA LEU A 67 31.98 -11.67 35.53
C LEU A 67 30.49 -11.81 35.16
N PRO A 68 29.52 -11.63 36.10
CA PRO A 68 28.11 -11.76 35.78
C PRO A 68 27.63 -10.68 34.79
N ALA A 69 28.16 -9.45 34.88
CA ALA A 69 27.84 -8.38 33.92
C ALA A 69 28.38 -8.67 32.52
N TYR A 70 29.62 -9.15 32.42
CA TYR A 70 30.25 -9.53 31.16
C TYR A 70 29.54 -10.72 30.50
N VAL A 71 29.19 -11.76 31.25
CA VAL A 71 28.45 -12.91 30.76
C VAL A 71 27.06 -12.49 30.27
N ARG A 72 26.39 -11.58 30.99
CA ARG A 72 25.09 -11.04 30.60
C ARG A 72 25.19 -10.24 29.28
N GLN A 73 26.18 -9.37 29.12
CA GLN A 73 26.41 -8.64 27.87
C GLN A 73 26.73 -9.57 26.73
N PHE A 74 27.56 -10.58 26.96
CA PHE A 74 27.92 -11.58 25.93
C PHE A 74 26.70 -12.40 25.51
N ARG A 75 25.85 -12.83 26.44
CA ARG A 75 24.60 -13.53 26.13
C ARG A 75 23.63 -12.66 25.35
N LEU A 76 23.49 -11.39 25.73
CA LEU A 76 22.63 -10.42 25.02
C LEU A 76 23.16 -10.19 23.61
N GLY A 77 24.45 -9.96 23.42
CA GLY A 77 25.06 -9.79 22.09
C GLY A 77 24.85 -11.02 21.21
N ARG A 78 25.02 -12.22 21.77
CA ARG A 78 24.79 -13.48 21.03
C ARG A 78 23.31 -13.70 20.68
N ALA A 79 22.40 -13.35 21.57
CA ALA A 79 20.96 -13.39 21.31
C ALA A 79 20.56 -12.42 20.20
N GLN A 80 21.09 -11.19 20.20
CA GLN A 80 20.84 -10.20 19.15
C GLN A 80 21.38 -10.65 17.76
N THR A 81 22.60 -11.23 17.73
CA THR A 81 23.15 -11.76 16.47
C THR A 81 22.26 -12.87 15.94
N LYS A 82 21.86 -13.81 16.79
CA LYS A 82 20.99 -14.92 16.40
C LYS A 82 19.58 -14.45 16.00
N ALA A 83 19.06 -13.41 16.63
CA ALA A 83 17.77 -12.82 16.24
C ALA A 83 17.83 -12.21 14.84
N ARG A 84 18.96 -11.56 14.48
CA ARG A 84 19.17 -11.03 13.12
C ARG A 84 19.26 -12.15 12.07
N GLU A 85 20.00 -13.22 12.36
CA GLU A 85 20.04 -14.39 11.46
C GLU A 85 18.64 -14.97 11.25
N LEU A 86 17.86 -15.09 12.32
CA LEU A 86 16.45 -15.55 12.23
C LEU A 86 15.54 -14.58 11.46
N LEU A 87 15.84 -13.28 11.48
CA LEU A 87 15.12 -12.30 10.65
C LEU A 87 15.38 -12.52 9.17
N ASP A 88 16.66 -12.72 8.82
CA ASP A 88 17.05 -13.02 7.44
C ASP A 88 16.41 -14.32 6.95
N ASP A 89 16.42 -15.37 7.79
CA ASP A 89 15.76 -16.65 7.50
C ASP A 89 14.24 -16.48 7.33
N ALA A 90 13.62 -15.67 8.21
CA ALA A 90 12.18 -15.39 8.15
C ALA A 90 11.80 -14.64 6.88
N LEU A 91 12.58 -13.63 6.50
CA LEU A 91 12.35 -12.85 5.26
C LEU A 91 12.55 -13.73 4.03
N ASN A 92 13.62 -14.52 3.98
CA ASN A 92 13.90 -15.44 2.87
C ASN A 92 12.76 -16.47 2.72
N ALA A 93 12.32 -17.07 3.83
CA ALA A 93 11.22 -18.03 3.83
C ALA A 93 9.90 -17.34 3.40
N PHE A 94 9.64 -16.13 3.86
CA PHE A 94 8.45 -15.38 3.49
C PHE A 94 8.38 -15.08 1.99
N PHE A 95 9.47 -14.54 1.42
CA PHE A 95 9.52 -14.26 -0.02
C PHE A 95 9.55 -15.52 -0.89
N ALA A 96 10.03 -16.66 -0.36
CA ALA A 96 9.92 -17.95 -1.00
C ALA A 96 8.52 -18.59 -0.90
N GLY A 97 7.57 -17.94 -0.20
CA GLY A 97 6.21 -18.47 0.02
C GLY A 97 6.11 -19.55 1.12
N HIS A 98 7.19 -19.78 1.87
CA HIS A 98 7.22 -20.76 2.96
C HIS A 98 6.74 -20.12 4.27
N TYR A 99 5.48 -19.70 4.33
CA TYR A 99 4.92 -18.89 5.42
C TYR A 99 5.02 -19.57 6.80
N ALA A 100 4.81 -20.88 6.90
CA ALA A 100 4.95 -21.61 8.16
C ALA A 100 6.40 -21.58 8.71
N ALA A 101 7.40 -21.62 7.82
CA ALA A 101 8.81 -21.50 8.21
C ALA A 101 9.13 -20.06 8.64
N ALA A 102 8.60 -19.06 7.92
CA ALA A 102 8.77 -17.65 8.22
C ALA A 102 8.16 -17.28 9.59
N GLU A 103 6.94 -17.76 9.87
CA GLU A 103 6.28 -17.59 11.19
C GLU A 103 7.14 -18.18 12.30
N LYS A 104 7.59 -19.44 12.14
CA LYS A 104 8.38 -20.14 13.15
C LYS A 104 9.73 -19.47 13.41
N ALA A 105 10.41 -18.96 12.37
CA ALA A 105 11.68 -18.25 12.51
C ALA A 105 11.47 -16.93 13.25
N SER A 106 10.43 -16.15 12.90
CA SER A 106 10.06 -14.91 13.56
C SER A 106 9.67 -15.12 15.02
N ALA A 107 8.86 -16.14 15.35
CA ALA A 107 8.48 -16.48 16.71
C ALA A 107 9.69 -16.83 17.58
N ARG A 108 10.65 -17.62 17.05
CA ARG A 108 11.90 -17.92 17.75
C ARG A 108 12.77 -16.70 18.05
N ALA A 109 12.80 -15.72 17.14
CA ALA A 109 13.51 -14.48 17.37
C ALA A 109 12.88 -13.66 18.51
N MET A 110 11.56 -13.65 18.60
CA MET A 110 10.83 -13.02 19.72
C MET A 110 11.15 -13.71 21.06
N GLU A 111 11.22 -15.05 21.10
CA GLU A 111 11.61 -15.83 22.29
C GLU A 111 13.04 -15.50 22.78
N LEU A 112 13.94 -15.10 21.86
CA LEU A 112 15.29 -14.67 22.21
C LEU A 112 15.34 -13.27 22.85
N GLY A 113 14.18 -12.61 23.01
CA GLY A 113 14.04 -11.31 23.66
C GLY A 113 14.40 -10.13 22.75
N ASP A 114 14.36 -10.30 21.44
CA ASP A 114 14.46 -9.18 20.52
C ASP A 114 13.19 -8.31 20.61
N THR A 115 13.39 -7.01 20.82
CA THR A 115 12.32 -6.02 21.00
C THR A 115 11.93 -5.36 19.69
N SER A 116 12.48 -5.80 18.55
CA SER A 116 12.13 -5.25 17.22
C SER A 116 10.69 -5.62 16.84
N ALA A 117 9.92 -4.63 16.42
CA ALA A 117 8.56 -4.86 15.91
C ALA A 117 8.51 -5.62 14.57
N LEU A 118 9.66 -5.79 13.89
CA LEU A 118 9.72 -6.50 12.61
C LEU A 118 9.34 -7.98 12.74
N HIS A 119 9.83 -8.66 13.78
CA HIS A 119 9.54 -10.09 13.96
C HIS A 119 8.05 -10.37 14.13
N PRO A 120 7.33 -9.72 15.06
CA PRO A 120 5.90 -9.96 15.19
C PRO A 120 5.11 -9.53 13.94
N ILE A 121 5.56 -8.52 13.20
CA ILE A 121 4.88 -8.11 11.96
C ILE A 121 5.06 -9.16 10.85
N ILE A 122 6.27 -9.73 10.70
CA ILE A 122 6.51 -10.81 9.73
C ILE A 122 5.74 -12.07 10.12
N ALA A 123 5.73 -12.41 11.43
CA ALA A 123 4.93 -13.52 11.95
C ALA A 123 3.43 -13.30 11.69
N ALA A 124 2.92 -12.10 11.97
CA ALA A 124 1.52 -11.73 11.68
C ALA A 124 1.19 -11.83 10.20
N ARG A 125 2.09 -11.36 9.32
CA ARG A 125 1.90 -11.47 7.88
C ARG A 125 1.89 -12.92 7.41
N SER A 126 2.81 -13.74 7.94
CA SER A 126 2.87 -15.17 7.63
C SER A 126 1.61 -15.91 8.11
N ALA A 127 1.13 -15.63 9.32
CA ALA A 127 -0.10 -16.18 9.85
C ALA A 127 -1.34 -15.76 9.03
N HIS A 128 -1.34 -14.52 8.52
CA HIS A 128 -2.40 -14.04 7.62
C HIS A 128 -2.46 -14.85 6.31
N GLU A 129 -1.31 -15.09 5.67
CA GLU A 129 -1.22 -15.90 4.45
C GLU A 129 -1.63 -17.39 4.69
N LEU A 130 -1.45 -17.87 5.92
CA LEU A 130 -1.90 -19.19 6.35
C LEU A 130 -3.38 -19.22 6.79
N HIS A 131 -4.08 -18.08 6.74
CA HIS A 131 -5.46 -17.90 7.24
C HIS A 131 -5.62 -18.16 8.75
N GLU A 132 -4.55 -18.06 9.53
CA GLU A 132 -4.54 -18.21 10.99
C GLU A 132 -4.76 -16.84 11.66
N TYR A 133 -5.96 -16.31 11.57
CA TYR A 133 -6.28 -14.93 11.97
C TYR A 133 -6.12 -14.67 13.46
N GLU A 134 -6.40 -15.64 14.32
CA GLU A 134 -6.19 -15.49 15.77
C GLU A 134 -4.70 -15.31 16.12
N LYS A 135 -3.82 -16.10 15.50
CA LYS A 135 -2.37 -15.94 15.69
C LYS A 135 -1.88 -14.60 15.13
N ARG A 136 -2.38 -14.20 13.95
CA ARG A 136 -2.07 -12.89 13.37
C ARG A 136 -2.35 -11.77 14.36
N ASP A 137 -3.53 -11.77 14.98
CA ASP A 137 -3.96 -10.72 15.90
C ASP A 137 -3.15 -10.76 17.21
N ALA A 138 -2.78 -11.94 17.68
CA ALA A 138 -1.86 -12.11 18.81
C ALA A 138 -0.45 -11.54 18.49
N TYR A 139 0.08 -11.78 17.30
CA TYR A 139 1.35 -11.20 16.87
C TYR A 139 1.28 -9.68 16.68
N LEU A 140 0.17 -9.14 16.15
CA LEU A 140 -0.03 -7.69 16.04
C LEU A 140 -0.06 -7.01 17.40
N SER A 141 -0.68 -7.64 18.40
CA SER A 141 -0.67 -7.15 19.79
C SER A 141 0.73 -7.18 20.39
N ALA A 142 1.52 -8.23 20.07
CA ALA A 142 2.91 -8.33 20.49
C ALA A 142 3.84 -7.31 19.80
N ALA A 143 3.39 -6.74 18.65
CA ALA A 143 4.10 -5.70 17.93
C ALA A 143 3.90 -4.28 18.50
N GLU A 144 3.26 -4.14 19.67
CA GLU A 144 3.18 -2.87 20.38
C GLU A 144 4.59 -2.43 20.81
N GLY A 145 5.24 -1.70 19.91
CA GLY A 145 6.59 -1.19 20.10
C GLY A 145 6.62 0.08 20.94
N LYS A 146 7.81 0.38 21.41
CA LYS A 146 8.08 1.57 22.24
C LYS A 146 8.35 2.83 21.39
N THR A 147 8.48 2.68 20.09
CA THR A 147 8.80 3.78 19.17
C THR A 147 7.63 4.13 18.26
N ALA A 148 7.57 5.39 17.82
CA ALA A 148 6.58 5.83 16.82
C ALA A 148 6.69 5.06 15.50
N GLY A 149 7.89 4.60 15.13
CA GLY A 149 8.12 3.77 13.95
C GLY A 149 7.47 2.40 14.05
N ASP A 150 7.52 1.78 15.23
CA ASP A 150 6.89 0.48 15.48
C ASP A 150 5.37 0.57 15.38
N ALA A 151 4.78 1.62 15.97
CA ALA A 151 3.35 1.88 15.87
C ALA A 151 2.91 2.11 14.42
N THR A 152 3.72 2.83 13.64
CA THR A 152 3.48 3.05 12.22
C THR A 152 3.46 1.74 11.44
N MET A 153 4.46 0.87 11.64
CA MET A 153 4.52 -0.42 10.95
C MET A 153 3.34 -1.33 11.33
N ARG A 154 2.97 -1.38 12.60
CA ARG A 154 1.83 -2.14 13.09
C ARG A 154 0.52 -1.68 12.44
N LEU A 155 0.23 -0.39 12.48
CA LEU A 155 -1.01 0.17 11.93
C LEU A 155 -1.09 0.02 10.42
N MET A 156 0.04 0.19 9.69
CA MET A 156 0.09 -0.07 8.25
C MET A 156 -0.16 -1.55 7.93
N ALA A 157 0.40 -2.48 8.71
CA ALA A 157 0.15 -3.91 8.55
C ALA A 157 -1.32 -4.24 8.84
N THR A 158 -1.89 -3.70 9.92
CA THR A 158 -3.31 -3.85 10.26
C THR A 158 -4.22 -3.36 9.15
N ALA A 159 -3.99 -2.14 8.65
CA ALA A 159 -4.77 -1.58 7.54
C ALA A 159 -4.70 -2.48 6.28
N LYS A 160 -3.52 -3.02 5.98
CA LYS A 160 -3.34 -3.93 4.84
C LYS A 160 -4.11 -5.24 5.04
N PHE A 161 -4.10 -5.84 6.22
CA PHE A 161 -4.85 -7.06 6.52
C PHE A 161 -6.37 -6.84 6.42
N MET A 162 -6.86 -5.71 6.93
CA MET A 162 -8.28 -5.34 6.79
C MET A 162 -8.69 -5.20 5.32
N LEU A 163 -7.82 -4.59 4.49
CA LEU A 163 -8.05 -4.50 3.04
C LEU A 163 -8.08 -5.87 2.35
N ASP A 164 -7.17 -6.76 2.72
CA ASP A 164 -7.11 -8.12 2.19
C ASP A 164 -8.37 -8.92 2.58
N GLN A 165 -8.97 -8.62 3.74
CA GLN A 165 -10.25 -9.19 4.24
C GLN A 165 -11.49 -8.46 3.70
N ARG A 166 -11.33 -7.45 2.83
CA ARG A 166 -12.42 -6.60 2.32
C ARG A 166 -13.18 -5.84 3.42
N ASP A 167 -12.47 -5.45 4.47
CA ASP A 167 -12.98 -4.53 5.48
C ASP A 167 -12.36 -3.12 5.32
N PRO A 168 -12.92 -2.31 4.41
CA PRO A 168 -12.40 -0.96 4.20
C PRO A 168 -12.63 -0.04 5.41
N ARG A 169 -13.67 -0.29 6.23
CA ARG A 169 -13.96 0.53 7.41
C ARG A 169 -12.90 0.34 8.49
N GLY A 170 -12.53 -0.91 8.78
CA GLY A 170 -11.45 -1.23 9.70
C GLY A 170 -10.11 -0.68 9.21
N ALA A 171 -9.82 -0.79 7.90
CA ALA A 171 -8.62 -0.23 7.30
C ALA A 171 -8.55 1.30 7.46
N LEU A 172 -9.65 2.02 7.17
CA LEU A 172 -9.72 3.48 7.32
C LEU A 172 -9.56 3.91 8.78
N HIS A 173 -10.11 3.15 9.73
CA HIS A 173 -9.92 3.41 11.17
C HIS A 173 -8.44 3.32 11.56
N ALA A 174 -7.74 2.26 11.18
CA ALA A 174 -6.32 2.08 11.45
C ALA A 174 -5.45 3.19 10.80
N LEU A 175 -5.80 3.61 9.57
CA LEU A 175 -5.14 4.71 8.87
C LEU A 175 -5.41 6.07 9.51
N GLN A 176 -6.61 6.27 10.08
CA GLN A 176 -6.93 7.48 10.84
C GLN A 176 -6.11 7.54 12.14
N GLU A 177 -6.03 6.46 12.91
CA GLU A 177 -5.18 6.37 14.10
C GLU A 177 -3.71 6.70 13.75
N LEU A 178 -3.24 6.25 12.60
CA LEU A 178 -1.90 6.54 12.12
C LEU A 178 -1.68 8.04 11.82
N ARG A 179 -2.69 8.72 11.26
CA ARG A 179 -2.67 10.18 11.06
C ARG A 179 -2.68 10.96 12.36
N ASP A 180 -3.44 10.49 13.35
CA ASP A 180 -3.53 11.09 14.68
C ASP A 180 -2.20 10.97 15.43
N ASN A 181 -1.44 9.89 15.19
CA ASN A 181 -0.07 9.68 15.65
C ASN A 181 0.98 10.53 14.89
N GLY A 182 0.57 11.45 14.04
CA GLY A 182 1.43 12.44 13.36
C GLY A 182 2.01 11.98 12.02
N VAL A 183 1.70 10.78 11.53
CA VAL A 183 2.18 10.27 10.23
C VAL A 183 1.27 10.81 9.13
N LYS A 184 1.56 12.02 8.66
CA LYS A 184 0.77 12.69 7.60
C LYS A 184 1.50 12.63 6.26
N GLY A 185 0.77 12.32 5.20
CA GLY A 185 1.25 12.45 3.83
C GLY A 185 2.35 11.47 3.40
N HIS A 186 2.59 10.40 4.15
CA HIS A 186 3.51 9.35 3.73
C HIS A 186 2.93 8.59 2.52
N PRO A 187 3.67 8.43 1.39
CA PRO A 187 3.14 7.82 0.17
C PRO A 187 2.52 6.43 0.38
N GLY A 188 3.17 5.59 1.20
CA GLY A 188 2.64 4.25 1.53
C GLY A 188 1.30 4.29 2.25
N VAL A 189 1.08 5.26 3.14
CA VAL A 189 -0.19 5.47 3.85
C VAL A 189 -1.27 5.93 2.88
N LEU A 190 -0.96 6.94 2.04
CA LEU A 190 -1.88 7.42 1.01
C LEU A 190 -2.28 6.32 0.02
N SER A 191 -1.34 5.43 -0.34
CA SER A 191 -1.64 4.30 -1.23
C SER A 191 -2.57 3.27 -0.58
N LEU A 192 -2.41 3.00 0.72
CA LEU A 192 -3.34 2.13 1.46
C LEU A 192 -4.71 2.79 1.62
N GLU A 193 -4.74 4.08 1.89
CA GLU A 193 -5.97 4.86 2.00
C GLU A 193 -6.72 4.90 0.68
N LEU A 194 -6.01 5.10 -0.44
CA LEU A 194 -6.58 5.03 -1.78
C LEU A 194 -7.29 3.70 -2.01
N LYS A 195 -6.65 2.58 -1.66
CA LYS A 195 -7.27 1.24 -1.78
C LYS A 195 -8.48 1.08 -0.86
N ALA A 196 -8.40 1.60 0.36
CA ALA A 196 -9.50 1.55 1.31
C ALA A 196 -10.72 2.34 0.81
N GLN A 197 -10.50 3.56 0.31
CA GLN A 197 -11.56 4.39 -0.25
C GLN A 197 -12.16 3.80 -1.53
N GLN A 198 -11.34 3.15 -2.37
CA GLN A 198 -11.84 2.40 -3.55
C GLN A 198 -12.75 1.25 -3.13
N GLN A 199 -12.36 0.45 -2.13
CA GLN A 199 -13.19 -0.65 -1.63
C GLN A 199 -14.46 -0.15 -0.93
N ALA A 200 -14.41 1.02 -0.29
CA ALA A 200 -15.55 1.66 0.35
C ALA A 200 -16.49 2.35 -0.66
N GLY A 201 -16.06 2.54 -1.92
CA GLY A 201 -16.85 3.25 -2.93
C GLY A 201 -16.87 4.77 -2.75
N ASN A 202 -15.96 5.34 -1.99
CA ASN A 202 -15.85 6.77 -1.71
C ASN A 202 -15.03 7.47 -2.83
N TRP A 203 -15.62 7.62 -4.00
CA TRP A 203 -14.91 8.05 -5.21
C TRP A 203 -14.41 9.49 -5.17
N ASP A 204 -15.03 10.37 -4.39
CA ASP A 204 -14.55 11.74 -4.17
C ASP A 204 -13.19 11.75 -3.47
N GLU A 205 -13.06 10.95 -2.40
CA GLU A 205 -11.80 10.80 -1.70
C GLU A 205 -10.74 10.08 -2.56
N VAL A 206 -11.15 9.13 -3.39
CA VAL A 206 -10.25 8.48 -4.37
C VAL A 206 -9.65 9.54 -5.31
N LEU A 207 -10.46 10.44 -5.87
CA LEU A 207 -9.96 11.51 -6.75
C LEU A 207 -9.02 12.47 -6.03
N ASN A 208 -9.32 12.85 -4.79
CA ASN A 208 -8.48 13.70 -3.96
C ASN A 208 -7.13 13.04 -3.64
N LEU A 209 -7.15 11.74 -3.26
CA LEU A 209 -5.94 10.99 -2.96
C LEU A 209 -5.06 10.76 -4.19
N LEU A 210 -5.65 10.56 -5.37
CA LEU A 210 -4.92 10.47 -6.64
C LEU A 210 -4.14 11.75 -6.93
N GLU A 211 -4.76 12.92 -6.72
CA GLU A 211 -4.08 14.21 -6.91
C GLU A 211 -2.91 14.39 -5.92
N GLN A 212 -3.09 13.96 -4.67
CA GLN A 212 -2.03 14.03 -3.66
C GLN A 212 -0.85 13.09 -3.97
N LEU A 213 -1.13 11.89 -4.49
CA LEU A 213 -0.10 10.91 -4.88
C LEU A 213 0.66 11.36 -6.13
N GLU A 214 -0.02 11.94 -7.12
CA GLU A 214 0.61 12.50 -8.32
C GLU A 214 1.55 13.68 -7.97
N LYS A 215 1.12 14.60 -7.09
CA LYS A 215 1.97 15.72 -6.63
C LYS A 215 3.25 15.25 -5.93
N ARG A 216 3.34 13.99 -5.51
CA ARG A 216 4.49 13.39 -4.84
C ARG A 216 5.25 12.37 -5.70
N ASP A 217 4.90 12.24 -6.97
CA ASP A 217 5.44 11.21 -7.87
C ASP A 217 5.34 9.78 -7.29
N ALA A 218 4.29 9.53 -6.48
CA ALA A 218 4.11 8.28 -5.77
C ALA A 218 3.20 7.27 -6.49
N ILE A 219 2.69 7.64 -7.66
CA ILE A 219 1.86 6.79 -8.52
C ILE A 219 2.25 7.03 -9.98
N ASP A 220 2.24 5.96 -10.77
CA ASP A 220 2.45 6.06 -12.21
C ASP A 220 1.30 6.83 -12.89
N VAL A 221 1.65 7.69 -13.84
CA VAL A 221 0.70 8.58 -14.55
C VAL A 221 -0.38 7.78 -15.27
N THR A 222 -0.01 6.64 -15.87
CA THR A 222 -0.98 5.80 -16.61
C THR A 222 -1.94 5.10 -15.66
N ALA A 223 -1.42 4.59 -14.53
CA ALA A 223 -2.23 4.00 -13.46
C ALA A 223 -3.18 5.03 -12.83
N ALA A 224 -2.70 6.23 -12.54
CA ALA A 224 -3.52 7.31 -12.01
C ALA A 224 -4.65 7.70 -12.97
N ALA A 225 -4.35 7.81 -14.28
CA ALA A 225 -5.35 8.10 -15.30
C ALA A 225 -6.43 7.02 -15.44
N GLN A 226 -6.05 5.74 -15.30
CA GLN A 226 -6.98 4.62 -15.32
C GLN A 226 -7.90 4.63 -14.08
N LEU A 227 -7.32 4.82 -12.89
CA LEU A 227 -8.07 4.89 -11.65
C LEU A 227 -9.02 6.10 -11.62
N ARG A 228 -8.58 7.25 -12.14
CA ARG A 228 -9.41 8.45 -12.28
C ARG A 228 -10.58 8.20 -13.21
N GLN A 229 -10.34 7.53 -14.35
CA GLN A 229 -11.41 7.14 -15.24
C GLN A 229 -12.42 6.20 -14.57
N GLN A 230 -11.94 5.21 -13.82
CA GLN A 230 -12.80 4.31 -13.08
C GLN A 230 -13.62 5.07 -12.01
N ALA A 231 -12.98 5.97 -11.26
CA ALA A 231 -13.66 6.78 -10.25
C ALA A 231 -14.80 7.60 -10.85
N TRP A 232 -14.59 8.25 -11.99
CA TRP A 232 -15.64 8.99 -12.70
C TRP A 232 -16.77 8.09 -13.19
N LEU A 233 -16.45 6.90 -13.74
CA LEU A 233 -17.46 5.94 -14.17
C LEU A 233 -18.34 5.48 -13.03
N GLU A 234 -17.75 5.16 -11.87
CA GLU A 234 -18.52 4.72 -10.70
C GLU A 234 -19.32 5.88 -10.07
N LYS A 235 -18.79 7.10 -10.04
CA LYS A 235 -19.54 8.29 -9.61
C LYS A 235 -20.78 8.51 -10.47
N ILE A 236 -20.67 8.38 -11.80
CA ILE A 236 -21.81 8.49 -12.73
C ILE A 236 -22.84 7.40 -12.44
N ARG A 237 -22.40 6.16 -12.16
CA ARG A 237 -23.30 5.03 -11.86
C ARG A 237 -24.03 5.17 -10.53
N GLN A 238 -23.41 5.84 -9.56
CA GLN A 238 -23.98 6.07 -8.23
C GLN A 238 -25.07 7.15 -8.22
N GLN A 239 -25.21 7.93 -9.31
CA GLN A 239 -26.26 8.96 -9.36
C GLN A 239 -27.63 8.34 -9.50
N GLU A 240 -28.58 8.84 -8.74
CA GLU A 240 -29.95 8.34 -8.65
C GLU A 240 -30.95 9.26 -9.35
N ASP A 241 -30.57 10.51 -9.61
CA ASP A 241 -31.40 11.53 -10.25
C ASP A 241 -30.66 12.34 -11.31
N LEU A 242 -31.41 13.14 -12.09
CA LEU A 242 -30.85 13.98 -13.14
C LEU A 242 -30.00 15.13 -12.56
N THR A 243 -30.41 15.70 -11.43
CA THR A 243 -29.72 16.84 -10.82
C THR A 243 -28.34 16.44 -10.34
N GLY A 244 -28.25 15.37 -9.52
CA GLY A 244 -26.97 14.84 -9.06
C GLY A 244 -26.06 14.41 -10.23
N LEU A 245 -26.65 13.82 -11.29
CA LEU A 245 -25.89 13.44 -12.48
C LEU A 245 -25.33 14.68 -13.22
N THR A 246 -26.12 15.75 -13.37
CA THR A 246 -25.64 16.99 -14.03
C THR A 246 -24.54 17.64 -13.22
N ASP A 247 -24.66 17.71 -11.91
CA ASP A 247 -23.65 18.24 -11.00
C ASP A 247 -22.36 17.39 -11.05
N CYS A 248 -22.50 16.06 -11.06
CA CYS A 248 -21.38 15.17 -11.26
C CYS A 248 -20.67 15.45 -12.61
N LEU A 249 -21.44 15.56 -13.70
CA LEU A 249 -20.88 15.81 -15.01
C LEU A 249 -20.20 17.20 -15.14
N THR A 250 -20.66 18.21 -14.43
CA THR A 250 -19.98 19.54 -14.42
C THR A 250 -18.57 19.44 -13.85
N ASN A 251 -18.37 18.60 -12.85
CA ASN A 251 -17.09 18.42 -12.16
C ASN A 251 -16.09 17.55 -12.93
N ILE A 252 -16.53 16.80 -13.96
CA ILE A 252 -15.62 15.98 -14.78
C ILE A 252 -14.81 16.89 -15.71
N PRO A 253 -13.47 16.78 -15.75
CA PRO A 253 -12.65 17.52 -16.71
C PRO A 253 -13.03 17.21 -18.16
N ALA A 254 -12.95 18.21 -19.06
CA ALA A 254 -13.38 18.10 -20.46
C ALA A 254 -12.73 16.93 -21.21
N ASP A 255 -11.43 16.68 -20.95
CA ASP A 255 -10.70 15.58 -21.58
C ASP A 255 -11.24 14.21 -21.19
N PHE A 256 -11.71 14.05 -19.95
CA PHE A 256 -12.35 12.81 -19.48
C PHE A 256 -13.77 12.68 -20.03
N LYS A 257 -14.55 13.77 -20.11
CA LYS A 257 -15.90 13.76 -20.70
C LYS A 257 -15.92 13.23 -22.13
N ARG A 258 -14.89 13.57 -22.94
CA ARG A 258 -14.76 13.16 -24.33
C ARG A 258 -14.32 11.70 -24.51
N ARG A 259 -13.89 11.01 -23.45
CA ARG A 259 -13.52 9.60 -23.55
C ARG A 259 -14.76 8.74 -23.77
N GLY A 260 -14.75 7.88 -24.79
CA GLY A 260 -15.90 7.09 -25.20
C GLY A 260 -16.60 6.34 -24.06
N LYS A 261 -15.86 5.68 -23.18
CA LYS A 261 -16.43 4.96 -22.03
C LYS A 261 -17.20 5.86 -21.06
N ILE A 262 -16.69 7.06 -20.78
CA ILE A 262 -17.35 8.01 -19.89
C ILE A 262 -18.57 8.60 -20.59
N ALA A 263 -18.42 9.03 -21.85
CA ALA A 263 -19.52 9.56 -22.65
C ALA A 263 -20.66 8.55 -22.78
N ALA A 264 -20.36 7.28 -23.08
CA ALA A 264 -21.37 6.22 -23.16
C ALA A 264 -22.11 5.99 -21.84
N THR A 265 -21.37 5.91 -20.73
CA THR A 265 -21.96 5.67 -19.39
C THR A 265 -22.82 6.86 -18.97
N ALA A 266 -22.34 8.08 -19.17
CA ALA A 266 -23.09 9.30 -18.88
C ALA A 266 -24.34 9.44 -19.75
N ALA A 267 -24.23 9.16 -21.05
CA ALA A 267 -25.39 9.22 -21.98
C ALA A 267 -26.46 8.20 -21.60
N ARG A 268 -26.09 6.98 -21.25
CA ARG A 268 -27.05 5.96 -20.77
C ARG A 268 -27.74 6.39 -19.48
N ALA A 269 -26.99 6.98 -18.54
CA ALA A 269 -27.56 7.49 -17.30
C ALA A 269 -28.49 8.68 -17.54
N LEU A 270 -28.07 9.63 -18.39
CA LEU A 270 -28.90 10.78 -18.76
C LEU A 270 -30.19 10.34 -19.47
N SER A 271 -30.13 9.36 -20.40
CA SER A 271 -31.29 8.80 -21.06
C SER A 271 -32.28 8.21 -20.04
N ARG A 272 -31.78 7.47 -19.06
CA ARG A 272 -32.61 6.85 -18.00
C ARG A 272 -33.38 7.89 -17.18
N PHE A 273 -32.77 9.05 -16.94
CA PHE A 273 -33.38 10.15 -16.18
C PHE A 273 -34.09 11.21 -17.05
N GLY A 274 -34.25 10.96 -18.37
CA GLY A 274 -34.93 11.88 -19.27
C GLY A 274 -34.10 13.08 -19.73
N GLY A 275 -32.81 13.10 -19.46
CA GLY A 275 -31.86 14.16 -19.85
C GLY A 275 -31.31 14.02 -21.28
N CYS A 276 -32.12 13.62 -22.26
CA CYS A 276 -31.69 13.33 -23.62
C CYS A 276 -30.99 14.49 -24.32
N GLN A 277 -31.38 15.74 -24.07
CA GLN A 277 -30.74 16.90 -24.66
C GLN A 277 -29.26 17.01 -24.22
N LEU A 278 -28.97 16.83 -22.93
CA LEU A 278 -27.60 16.84 -22.41
C LEU A 278 -26.79 15.62 -22.93
N ALA A 279 -27.44 14.46 -23.04
CA ALA A 279 -26.82 13.28 -23.59
C ALA A 279 -26.37 13.49 -25.03
N GLN A 280 -27.23 14.08 -25.87
CA GLN A 280 -26.89 14.40 -27.26
C GLN A 280 -25.72 15.36 -27.40
N GLN A 281 -25.69 16.42 -26.58
CA GLN A 281 -24.58 17.37 -26.57
C GLN A 281 -23.28 16.67 -26.18
N LEU A 282 -23.29 15.88 -25.09
CA LEU A 282 -22.14 15.13 -24.65
C LEU A 282 -21.62 14.14 -25.68
N LEU A 283 -22.53 13.38 -26.32
CA LEU A 283 -22.19 12.42 -27.36
C LEU A 283 -21.65 13.10 -28.61
N SER A 284 -22.25 14.24 -29.02
CA SER A 284 -21.78 15.04 -30.16
C SER A 284 -20.36 15.55 -29.93
N ASP A 285 -20.06 16.08 -28.74
CA ASP A 285 -18.71 16.55 -28.38
C ASP A 285 -17.68 15.41 -28.36
N SER A 286 -18.08 14.23 -27.88
CA SER A 286 -17.21 13.06 -27.88
C SER A 286 -16.95 12.53 -29.30
N LEU A 287 -18.00 12.40 -30.14
CA LEU A 287 -17.90 11.92 -31.49
C LEU A 287 -17.07 12.86 -32.41
N ASN A 288 -17.19 14.17 -32.19
CA ASN A 288 -16.37 15.15 -32.91
C ASN A 288 -14.89 15.09 -32.50
N ALA A 289 -14.57 14.64 -31.28
CA ALA A 289 -13.19 14.45 -30.81
C ALA A 289 -12.61 13.10 -31.28
N GLN A 290 -13.38 12.05 -31.16
CA GLN A 290 -13.00 10.71 -31.59
C GLN A 290 -14.24 9.93 -32.02
N TRP A 291 -14.23 9.45 -33.26
CA TRP A 291 -15.34 8.68 -33.81
C TRP A 291 -15.44 7.30 -33.16
N ASP A 292 -16.65 6.93 -32.75
CA ASP A 292 -16.98 5.64 -32.14
C ASP A 292 -18.41 5.24 -32.48
N SER A 293 -18.57 4.16 -33.24
CA SER A 293 -19.87 3.66 -33.72
C SER A 293 -20.82 3.25 -32.60
N GLU A 294 -20.27 2.86 -31.41
CA GLU A 294 -21.08 2.55 -30.22
C GLU A 294 -21.74 3.80 -29.64
N LEU A 295 -21.04 4.93 -29.64
CA LEU A 295 -21.58 6.22 -29.19
C LEU A 295 -22.64 6.74 -30.17
N VAL A 296 -22.48 6.49 -31.47
CA VAL A 296 -23.46 6.87 -32.49
C VAL A 296 -24.78 6.12 -32.28
N ALA A 297 -24.73 4.83 -31.94
CA ALA A 297 -25.92 4.07 -31.63
C ALA A 297 -26.69 4.68 -30.43
N LEU A 298 -25.98 5.08 -29.39
CA LEU A 298 -26.57 5.76 -28.21
C LEU A 298 -27.13 7.15 -28.58
N TYR A 299 -26.49 7.85 -29.51
CA TYR A 299 -26.99 9.13 -30.04
C TYR A 299 -28.34 8.97 -30.73
N GLY A 300 -28.53 7.90 -31.50
CA GLY A 300 -29.80 7.57 -32.17
C GLY A 300 -30.93 7.11 -31.22
N ASP A 301 -30.55 6.50 -30.07
CA ASP A 301 -31.51 6.03 -29.08
C ASP A 301 -32.03 7.16 -28.16
N CYS A 302 -31.26 8.23 -28.00
CA CYS A 302 -31.60 9.35 -27.12
C CYS A 302 -32.27 10.47 -27.90
N GLN A 303 -33.57 10.51 -27.89
CA GLN A 303 -34.37 11.46 -28.65
C GLN A 303 -34.65 12.72 -27.81
N SER A 304 -34.22 13.88 -28.33
CA SER A 304 -34.52 15.18 -27.70
C SER A 304 -35.70 15.90 -28.37
N GLY A 305 -36.09 17.06 -27.85
CA GLY A 305 -37.17 17.86 -28.42
C GLY A 305 -36.93 18.34 -29.87
N ASP A 306 -35.66 18.46 -30.29
CA ASP A 306 -35.27 18.84 -31.67
C ASP A 306 -34.59 17.70 -32.41
N VAL A 307 -35.38 16.69 -32.76
CA VAL A 307 -34.90 15.52 -33.53
C VAL A 307 -34.49 15.89 -34.96
N ILE A 308 -35.00 16.98 -35.52
CA ILE A 308 -34.64 17.43 -36.88
C ILE A 308 -33.19 17.92 -36.89
N GLU A 309 -32.78 18.70 -35.89
CA GLU A 309 -31.38 19.12 -35.78
C GLU A 309 -30.46 17.91 -35.50
N GLN A 310 -30.94 16.94 -34.74
CA GLN A 310 -30.23 15.68 -34.47
C GLN A 310 -29.98 14.90 -35.77
N ILE A 311 -31.01 14.78 -36.64
CA ILE A 311 -30.87 14.16 -38.00
C ILE A 311 -29.86 14.94 -38.81
N ARG A 312 -29.95 16.28 -38.86
CA ARG A 312 -29.05 17.13 -39.64
C ARG A 312 -27.59 16.95 -39.21
N GLN A 313 -27.34 16.86 -37.92
CA GLN A 313 -26.00 16.61 -37.40
C GLN A 313 -25.50 15.20 -37.75
N ALA A 314 -26.32 14.18 -37.66
CA ALA A 314 -25.99 12.82 -38.07
C ALA A 314 -25.75 12.70 -39.59
N GLU A 315 -26.53 13.42 -40.42
CA GLU A 315 -26.31 13.51 -41.89
C GLU A 315 -24.96 14.21 -42.22
N LYS A 316 -24.50 15.20 -41.43
CA LYS A 316 -23.15 15.76 -41.57
C LYS A 316 -22.06 14.73 -41.32
N TRP A 317 -22.20 13.92 -40.28
CA TRP A 317 -21.25 12.84 -39.98
C TRP A 317 -21.25 11.77 -41.07
N LEU A 318 -22.41 11.48 -41.69
CA LEU A 318 -22.51 10.50 -42.77
C LEU A 318 -21.65 10.87 -43.99
N ASN A 319 -21.40 12.17 -44.25
CA ASN A 319 -20.50 12.59 -45.30
C ASN A 319 -19.05 12.11 -45.09
N GLN A 320 -18.64 11.95 -43.87
CA GLN A 320 -17.30 11.50 -43.47
C GLN A 320 -17.23 9.98 -43.22
N HIS A 321 -18.34 9.38 -42.75
CA HIS A 321 -18.43 7.98 -42.30
C HIS A 321 -19.54 7.24 -43.03
N LYS A 322 -19.46 7.16 -44.38
CA LYS A 322 -20.53 6.65 -45.25
C LYS A 322 -20.89 5.18 -45.02
N ASP A 323 -19.89 4.39 -44.65
CA ASP A 323 -20.02 2.93 -44.46
C ASP A 323 -20.12 2.55 -42.96
N ASP A 324 -20.55 3.47 -42.09
CA ASP A 324 -20.77 3.17 -40.69
C ASP A 324 -22.21 2.66 -40.46
N ALA A 325 -22.34 1.35 -40.24
CA ALA A 325 -23.65 0.70 -40.03
C ALA A 325 -24.38 1.25 -38.78
N GLY A 326 -23.63 1.65 -37.72
CA GLY A 326 -24.18 2.25 -36.53
C GLY A 326 -24.80 3.61 -36.76
N LEU A 327 -24.14 4.44 -37.57
CA LEU A 327 -24.64 5.76 -37.97
C LEU A 327 -25.89 5.65 -38.86
N LEU A 328 -25.87 4.74 -39.82
CA LEU A 328 -27.03 4.46 -40.67
C LEU A 328 -28.23 3.96 -39.83
N LEU A 329 -28.00 3.09 -38.87
CA LEU A 329 -29.01 2.64 -37.94
C LEU A 329 -29.58 3.79 -37.10
N ALA A 330 -28.69 4.65 -36.55
CA ALA A 330 -29.10 5.81 -35.77
C ALA A 330 -29.97 6.78 -36.58
N LEU A 331 -29.56 7.10 -37.83
CA LEU A 331 -30.34 7.90 -38.74
C LEU A 331 -31.69 7.26 -39.06
N GLY A 332 -31.72 5.94 -39.28
CA GLY A 332 -32.94 5.19 -39.49
C GLY A 332 -33.92 5.29 -38.34
N LYS A 333 -33.43 5.12 -37.10
CA LYS A 333 -34.24 5.27 -35.87
C LYS A 333 -34.78 6.69 -35.70
N LEU A 334 -33.95 7.71 -35.90
CA LEU A 334 -34.33 9.11 -35.78
C LEU A 334 -35.40 9.49 -36.82
N CYS A 335 -35.23 9.06 -38.11
CA CYS A 335 -36.22 9.25 -39.17
C CYS A 335 -37.53 8.50 -38.87
N LEU A 336 -37.45 7.28 -38.32
CA LEU A 336 -38.62 6.51 -37.90
C LEU A 336 -39.42 7.25 -36.82
N HIS A 337 -38.76 7.88 -35.87
CA HIS A 337 -39.40 8.68 -34.85
C HIS A 337 -40.11 9.91 -35.41
N GLN A 338 -39.51 10.57 -36.37
CA GLN A 338 -40.08 11.73 -37.08
C GLN A 338 -41.07 11.36 -38.19
N LYS A 339 -41.45 10.11 -38.31
CA LYS A 339 -42.38 9.58 -39.33
C LYS A 339 -41.88 9.85 -40.78
N LEU A 340 -40.57 9.98 -40.95
CA LEU A 340 -39.96 10.14 -42.29
C LEU A 340 -39.70 8.76 -42.89
N TRP A 341 -40.78 8.02 -43.19
CA TRP A 341 -40.77 6.59 -43.52
C TRP A 341 -39.81 6.23 -44.65
N GLY A 342 -39.80 6.99 -45.74
CA GLY A 342 -38.94 6.70 -46.88
C GLY A 342 -37.45 6.84 -46.57
N LYS A 343 -37.07 7.92 -45.83
CA LYS A 343 -35.67 8.09 -45.38
C LYS A 343 -35.29 7.00 -44.34
N ALA A 344 -36.21 6.69 -43.43
CA ALA A 344 -35.97 5.66 -42.42
C ALA A 344 -35.66 4.30 -43.06
N GLN A 345 -36.48 3.88 -44.05
CA GLN A 345 -36.29 2.65 -44.78
C GLN A 345 -34.92 2.63 -45.50
N SER A 346 -34.60 3.68 -46.25
CA SER A 346 -33.33 3.75 -46.97
C SER A 346 -32.11 3.65 -46.07
N TYR A 347 -32.12 4.33 -44.92
CA TYR A 347 -31.02 4.26 -43.97
C TYR A 347 -30.92 2.90 -43.29
N LEU A 348 -32.04 2.28 -42.91
CA LEU A 348 -32.05 0.96 -42.26
C LEU A 348 -31.61 -0.16 -43.20
N GLU A 349 -32.05 -0.13 -44.47
CA GLU A 349 -31.62 -1.06 -45.52
C GLU A 349 -30.12 -0.89 -45.81
N ALA A 350 -29.63 0.36 -45.87
CA ALA A 350 -28.20 0.63 -46.01
C ALA A 350 -27.41 0.11 -44.82
N SER A 351 -27.90 0.28 -43.58
CA SER A 351 -27.28 -0.26 -42.37
C SER A 351 -27.10 -1.78 -42.46
N ILE A 352 -28.15 -2.51 -42.89
CA ILE A 352 -28.10 -3.96 -43.02
C ILE A 352 -27.14 -4.38 -44.15
N SER A 353 -27.07 -3.62 -45.26
CA SER A 353 -26.17 -3.93 -46.33
C SER A 353 -24.69 -3.79 -45.96
N VAL A 354 -24.37 -2.86 -45.05
CA VAL A 354 -23.00 -2.69 -44.52
C VAL A 354 -22.69 -3.77 -43.47
N SER A 355 -23.56 -3.92 -42.47
CA SER A 355 -23.43 -4.92 -41.42
C SER A 355 -24.79 -5.34 -40.90
N PRO A 356 -25.25 -6.58 -41.19
CA PRO A 356 -26.51 -7.09 -40.67
C PRO A 356 -26.50 -7.10 -39.13
N SER A 357 -27.50 -6.46 -38.53
CA SER A 357 -27.63 -6.42 -37.05
C SER A 357 -29.10 -6.64 -36.65
N HIS A 358 -29.30 -7.33 -35.53
CA HIS A 358 -30.63 -7.53 -34.96
C HIS A 358 -31.36 -6.20 -34.73
N ALA A 359 -30.65 -5.15 -34.32
CA ALA A 359 -31.22 -3.83 -34.06
C ALA A 359 -31.76 -3.17 -35.37
N ALA A 360 -31.07 -3.36 -36.48
CA ALA A 360 -31.52 -2.82 -37.79
C ALA A 360 -32.73 -3.58 -38.32
N TYR A 361 -32.75 -4.89 -38.22
CA TYR A 361 -33.94 -5.70 -38.60
C TYR A 361 -35.16 -5.37 -37.73
N HIS A 362 -34.94 -5.27 -36.43
CA HIS A 362 -36.02 -4.88 -35.50
C HIS A 362 -36.57 -3.49 -35.81
N ALA A 363 -35.73 -2.52 -36.14
CA ALA A 363 -36.16 -1.19 -36.55
C ALA A 363 -36.94 -1.21 -37.89
N LEU A 364 -36.57 -2.07 -38.84
CA LEU A 364 -37.32 -2.28 -40.07
C LEU A 364 -38.67 -2.95 -39.82
N GLY A 365 -38.73 -3.93 -38.92
CA GLY A 365 -39.97 -4.54 -38.45
C GLY A 365 -40.92 -3.50 -37.88
N GLN A 366 -40.44 -2.65 -36.99
CA GLN A 366 -41.22 -1.52 -36.43
C GLN A 366 -41.69 -0.53 -37.54
N LEU A 367 -40.85 -0.25 -38.53
CA LEU A 367 -41.22 0.61 -39.64
C LEU A 367 -42.36 -0.01 -40.45
N ALA A 368 -42.29 -1.31 -40.78
CA ALA A 368 -43.29 -2.05 -41.50
C ALA A 368 -44.63 -2.08 -40.76
N GLU A 369 -44.62 -2.36 -39.46
CA GLU A 369 -45.82 -2.30 -38.60
C GLU A 369 -46.48 -0.91 -38.64
N ARG A 370 -45.70 0.17 -38.46
CA ARG A 370 -46.22 1.55 -38.49
C ARG A 370 -46.71 1.98 -39.88
N SER A 371 -46.27 1.28 -40.90
CA SER A 371 -46.72 1.47 -42.31
C SER A 371 -47.86 0.52 -42.68
N ASN A 372 -48.46 -0.20 -41.74
CA ASN A 372 -49.53 -1.20 -41.93
C ASN A 372 -49.11 -2.37 -42.87
N LYS A 373 -47.87 -2.72 -42.95
CA LYS A 373 -47.32 -3.82 -43.74
C LYS A 373 -46.97 -5.01 -42.89
N THR A 374 -47.95 -5.66 -42.28
CA THR A 374 -47.77 -6.71 -41.30
C THR A 374 -47.00 -7.93 -41.80
N ASP A 375 -47.17 -8.31 -43.10
CA ASP A 375 -46.46 -9.44 -43.70
C ASP A 375 -44.97 -9.16 -43.88
N GLU A 376 -44.58 -7.89 -44.14
CA GLU A 376 -43.17 -7.46 -44.22
C GLU A 376 -42.58 -7.41 -42.80
N ALA A 377 -43.32 -6.95 -41.82
CA ALA A 377 -42.86 -6.89 -40.41
C ALA A 377 -42.50 -8.27 -39.87
N LEU A 378 -43.30 -9.30 -40.14
CA LEU A 378 -43.03 -10.67 -39.74
C LEU A 378 -41.75 -11.26 -40.36
N LYS A 379 -41.31 -10.77 -41.50
CA LYS A 379 -40.07 -11.21 -42.14
C LYS A 379 -38.81 -10.60 -41.49
N TYR A 380 -38.97 -9.45 -40.88
CA TYR A 380 -37.84 -8.75 -40.25
C TYR A 380 -37.64 -9.16 -38.78
N TYR A 381 -38.62 -9.65 -38.08
CA TYR A 381 -38.50 -10.19 -36.71
C TYR A 381 -37.99 -11.64 -36.73
#